data_98b4ca2d89cbf2a3b1de2b695e377624
#
_entry.id   98b4ca2d89cbf2a3b1de2b695e377624
#
_cell.length_a   1.000
_cell.length_b   1.000
_cell.length_c   1.000
_cell.angle_alpha   90.00
_cell.angle_beta   90.00
_cell.angle_gamma   90.00
#
_symmetry.space_group_name_H-M   'P 1'
#
loop_
_entity.id
_entity.type
_entity.pdbx_description
1 polymer ?
#
loop_
_entity_poly.entity_id
_entity_poly.type
_entity_poly.pdbx_seq_one_letter_code
_entity_poly.pdbx_strand_id
1 'polypeptide(L)'
;MQATLSNVRYSYPGASTTVLDGVSATFPEGWTGIVGNNGCGKSTLARIAAGILAPDRGTVAPAGILAAYCEQDASRPPTLLADFACAWDRTAVRLRADLGIEEGWPWRFDELSSGQQKRLQVATALWQEPDLLVLDEPTNHVDAPTRRAIVEALRSFRGVGLLISHDRALLDALVERCLCFEAGGVALRPGTYVEGAAQAALEAKSAQRQRQDAKREVARIQAEAARRSNAASQSAARRSARHLDPKDHDGKGRIKLAIYTGKDGVAGKLSTRMNARLERAQKALDGTRVPKEYAGDIWMDTEPSPRKVLLRSAARTIERGSHQLRVPELFVGNGDHIGLAGPNGAGKTTLLGCLMAEAPEGVGMLFVPQELGKDQAEAALAALREAPRSERGRVLSIVAQLNSDPDRLMDGGEASPGELRKLLLAQGILRRPALIAMDEPTNHLDLGSVEALERVLRAFPGALLLVSHDPQLLQATTDIRWQLVPEGPARDEGAEDPVDDSGAGRARHRFALTVQ
;
A
#
# COMPACT_ATOMS: atom_id res chain seq x y z
N MET A 1 -16.72 -19.03 18.63
CA MET A 1 -16.70 -19.71 17.30
C MET A 1 -15.38 -19.42 16.60
N GLN A 2 -14.93 -20.23 15.63
CA GLN A 2 -13.72 -19.93 14.84
C GLN A 2 -13.89 -20.42 13.40
N ALA A 3 -13.30 -19.72 12.45
CA ALA A 3 -13.20 -20.16 11.05
C ALA A 3 -11.76 -20.60 10.76
N THR A 4 -11.57 -21.74 10.12
CA THR A 4 -10.25 -22.32 9.84
C THR A 4 -10.13 -22.68 8.37
N LEU A 5 -9.07 -22.19 7.74
CA LEU A 5 -8.63 -22.60 6.42
C LEU A 5 -7.43 -23.53 6.55
N SER A 6 -7.46 -24.67 5.86
CA SER A 6 -6.37 -25.66 5.92
C SER A 6 -5.86 -25.96 4.52
N ASN A 7 -4.58 -25.66 4.27
CA ASN A 7 -3.85 -25.92 3.03
C ASN A 7 -4.59 -25.46 1.77
N VAL A 8 -5.16 -24.25 1.81
CA VAL A 8 -5.97 -23.68 0.73
C VAL A 8 -5.10 -23.29 -0.45
N ARG A 9 -5.47 -23.80 -1.63
CA ARG A 9 -4.91 -23.41 -2.92
C ARG A 9 -6.02 -22.91 -3.82
N TYR A 10 -5.73 -21.82 -4.55
CA TYR A 10 -6.70 -21.25 -5.49
C TYR A 10 -6.01 -20.52 -6.64
N SER A 11 -6.55 -20.74 -7.84
CA SER A 11 -6.18 -20.04 -9.08
C SER A 11 -7.45 -19.62 -9.80
N TYR A 12 -7.49 -18.40 -10.32
CA TYR A 12 -8.65 -17.97 -11.13
C TYR A 12 -8.70 -18.73 -12.46
N PRO A 13 -9.90 -19.04 -12.97
CA PRO A 13 -10.06 -19.68 -14.27
C PRO A 13 -9.35 -18.90 -15.38
N GLY A 14 -8.46 -19.57 -16.12
CA GLY A 14 -7.68 -18.95 -17.20
C GLY A 14 -6.43 -18.19 -16.76
N ALA A 15 -6.16 -18.05 -15.45
CA ALA A 15 -4.92 -17.45 -14.98
C ALA A 15 -3.77 -18.47 -14.97
N SER A 16 -2.58 -18.01 -15.40
CA SER A 16 -1.35 -18.81 -15.37
C SER A 16 -0.69 -18.88 -13.98
N THR A 17 -1.12 -18.00 -13.06
CA THR A 17 -0.51 -17.88 -11.73
C THR A 17 -1.46 -18.32 -10.63
N THR A 18 -0.95 -19.10 -9.66
CA THR A 18 -1.67 -19.45 -8.43
C THR A 18 -1.71 -18.23 -7.51
N VAL A 19 -2.90 -17.84 -7.04
CA VAL A 19 -3.09 -16.70 -6.15
C VAL A 19 -2.84 -17.08 -4.70
N LEU A 20 -3.35 -18.25 -4.28
CA LEU A 20 -3.11 -18.81 -2.94
C LEU A 20 -2.48 -20.17 -3.10
N ASP A 21 -1.36 -20.43 -2.42
CA ASP A 21 -0.64 -21.71 -2.50
C ASP A 21 -0.35 -22.27 -1.10
N GLY A 22 -1.20 -23.20 -0.67
CA GLY A 22 -1.03 -23.90 0.61
C GLY A 22 -1.29 -23.05 1.85
N VAL A 23 -2.17 -22.05 1.76
CA VAL A 23 -2.45 -21.13 2.87
C VAL A 23 -3.27 -21.83 3.96
N SER A 24 -2.79 -21.72 5.20
CA SER A 24 -3.51 -22.17 6.40
C SER A 24 -3.60 -21.03 7.41
N ALA A 25 -4.82 -20.78 7.91
CA ALA A 25 -5.09 -19.72 8.88
C ALA A 25 -6.30 -20.08 9.74
N THR A 26 -6.30 -19.66 11.01
CA THR A 26 -7.44 -19.81 11.93
C THR A 26 -7.85 -18.44 12.43
N PHE A 27 -9.12 -18.16 12.29
CA PHE A 27 -9.76 -16.89 12.69
C PHE A 27 -10.70 -17.16 13.87
N PRO A 28 -10.30 -16.85 15.10
CA PRO A 28 -11.19 -16.92 16.26
C PRO A 28 -12.16 -15.75 16.28
N GLU A 29 -13.10 -15.74 17.24
CA GLU A 29 -13.97 -14.59 17.51
C GLU A 29 -13.17 -13.30 17.68
N GLY A 30 -13.82 -12.18 17.37
CA GLY A 30 -13.20 -10.86 17.29
C GLY A 30 -12.67 -10.53 15.89
N TRP A 31 -12.05 -9.37 15.76
CA TRP A 31 -11.61 -8.84 14.49
C TRP A 31 -10.19 -9.28 14.12
N THR A 32 -10.05 -9.82 12.93
CA THR A 32 -8.74 -10.12 12.32
C THR A 32 -8.54 -9.24 11.09
N GLY A 33 -7.51 -8.41 11.10
CA GLY A 33 -7.10 -7.62 9.93
C GLY A 33 -6.37 -8.51 8.91
N ILE A 34 -6.69 -8.39 7.63
CA ILE A 34 -5.97 -9.06 6.53
C ILE A 34 -5.19 -8.00 5.79
N VAL A 35 -3.86 -8.02 5.91
CA VAL A 35 -2.97 -6.98 5.40
C VAL A 35 -1.91 -7.55 4.45
N GLY A 36 -1.46 -6.74 3.51
CA GLY A 36 -0.47 -7.14 2.49
C GLY A 36 -0.59 -6.29 1.23
N ASN A 37 0.34 -6.49 0.31
CA ASN A 37 0.39 -5.74 -0.95
C ASN A 37 -0.86 -5.96 -1.80
N ASN A 38 -1.13 -5.02 -2.71
CA ASN A 38 -2.23 -5.19 -3.67
C ASN A 38 -1.96 -6.40 -4.60
N GLY A 39 -3.03 -7.18 -4.86
CA GLY A 39 -2.95 -8.38 -5.70
C GLY A 39 -2.34 -9.61 -5.02
N CYS A 40 -2.00 -9.60 -3.73
CA CYS A 40 -1.45 -10.78 -3.03
C CYS A 40 -2.49 -11.85 -2.65
N GLY A 41 -3.79 -11.60 -2.90
CA GLY A 41 -4.85 -12.59 -2.65
C GLY A 41 -5.70 -12.34 -1.40
N LYS A 42 -5.66 -11.15 -0.77
CA LYS A 42 -6.46 -10.80 0.44
C LYS A 42 -7.96 -11.06 0.24
N SER A 43 -8.56 -10.42 -0.76
CA SER A 43 -9.99 -10.56 -1.07
C SER A 43 -10.34 -12.00 -1.52
N THR A 44 -9.43 -12.68 -2.21
CA THR A 44 -9.60 -14.09 -2.61
C THR A 44 -9.69 -14.99 -1.37
N LEU A 45 -8.76 -14.81 -0.41
CA LEU A 45 -8.77 -15.56 0.85
C LEU A 45 -10.07 -15.32 1.64
N ALA A 46 -10.48 -14.06 1.73
CA ALA A 46 -11.68 -13.67 2.45
C ALA A 46 -12.96 -14.20 1.79
N ARG A 47 -13.04 -14.20 0.45
CA ARG A 47 -14.17 -14.82 -0.29
C ARG A 47 -14.22 -16.34 -0.12
N ILE A 48 -13.06 -16.99 -0.04
CA ILE A 48 -13.00 -18.43 0.26
C ILE A 48 -13.46 -18.69 1.71
N ALA A 49 -13.01 -17.88 2.67
CA ALA A 49 -13.44 -17.99 4.06
C ALA A 49 -14.96 -17.81 4.21
N ALA A 50 -15.56 -16.89 3.45
CA ALA A 50 -17.00 -16.64 3.40
C ALA A 50 -17.79 -17.69 2.57
N GLY A 51 -17.14 -18.67 1.95
CA GLY A 51 -17.79 -19.68 1.13
C GLY A 51 -18.29 -19.18 -0.24
N ILE A 52 -17.90 -17.98 -0.66
CA ILE A 52 -18.25 -17.40 -1.98
C ILE A 52 -17.44 -18.06 -3.10
N LEU A 53 -16.16 -18.40 -2.81
CA LEU A 53 -15.28 -19.11 -3.72
C LEU A 53 -14.92 -20.48 -3.14
N ALA A 54 -15.01 -21.51 -3.96
CA ALA A 54 -14.52 -22.84 -3.58
C ALA A 54 -13.03 -22.95 -3.87
N PRO A 55 -12.19 -23.41 -2.92
CA PRO A 55 -10.76 -23.58 -3.16
C PRO A 55 -10.51 -24.78 -4.11
N ASP A 56 -9.44 -24.70 -4.93
CA ASP A 56 -9.00 -25.82 -5.79
C ASP A 56 -8.53 -27.01 -4.94
N ARG A 57 -7.91 -26.72 -3.79
CA ARG A 57 -7.47 -27.68 -2.77
C ARG A 57 -7.58 -27.07 -1.39
N GLY A 58 -7.65 -27.93 -0.38
CA GLY A 58 -7.77 -27.52 1.01
C GLY A 58 -9.24 -27.52 1.47
N THR A 59 -9.47 -27.06 2.70
CA THR A 59 -10.79 -27.07 3.34
C THR A 59 -11.02 -25.79 4.13
N VAL A 60 -12.30 -25.43 4.26
CA VAL A 60 -12.79 -24.36 5.14
C VAL A 60 -13.70 -24.98 6.19
N ALA A 61 -13.49 -24.69 7.45
CA ALA A 61 -14.27 -25.22 8.56
C ALA A 61 -14.66 -24.08 9.54
N PRO A 62 -15.86 -24.16 10.11
CA PRO A 62 -16.91 -25.15 9.88
C PRO A 62 -17.62 -24.90 8.54
N ALA A 63 -18.17 -25.94 7.96
CA ALA A 63 -19.00 -25.80 6.76
C ALA A 63 -20.39 -25.26 7.12
N GLY A 64 -20.95 -24.42 6.23
CA GLY A 64 -22.34 -23.92 6.37
C GLY A 64 -22.53 -22.83 7.42
N ILE A 65 -21.49 -22.12 7.82
CA ILE A 65 -21.61 -20.92 8.67
C ILE A 65 -22.38 -19.82 7.94
N LEU A 66 -23.16 -19.04 8.68
CA LEU A 66 -23.80 -17.84 8.13
C LEU A 66 -22.73 -16.77 7.92
N ALA A 67 -22.39 -16.49 6.66
CA ALA A 67 -21.39 -15.50 6.31
C ALA A 67 -22.02 -14.31 5.58
N ALA A 68 -21.63 -13.10 5.98
CA ALA A 68 -21.94 -11.86 5.26
C ALA A 68 -20.65 -11.25 4.71
N TYR A 69 -20.68 -10.80 3.45
CA TYR A 69 -19.55 -10.19 2.77
C TYR A 69 -19.92 -8.79 2.26
N CYS A 70 -19.24 -7.78 2.76
CA CYS A 70 -19.31 -6.42 2.25
C CYS A 70 -18.22 -6.21 1.20
N GLU A 71 -18.61 -6.12 -0.06
CA GLU A 71 -17.69 -5.89 -1.17
C GLU A 71 -17.03 -4.50 -1.10
N GLN A 72 -15.86 -4.37 -1.71
CA GLN A 72 -15.16 -3.10 -1.85
C GLN A 72 -16.02 -2.07 -2.60
N ASP A 73 -16.64 -2.49 -3.71
CA ASP A 73 -17.59 -1.67 -4.47
C ASP A 73 -18.98 -1.72 -3.80
N ALA A 74 -19.45 -0.58 -3.34
CA ALA A 74 -20.77 -0.45 -2.74
C ALA A 74 -21.85 0.02 -3.73
N SER A 75 -21.54 0.18 -5.01
CA SER A 75 -22.50 0.67 -6.03
C SER A 75 -23.65 -0.28 -6.31
N ARG A 76 -23.50 -1.56 -5.92
CA ARG A 76 -24.55 -2.57 -6.06
C ARG A 76 -25.34 -2.69 -4.77
N PRO A 77 -26.69 -2.66 -4.83
CA PRO A 77 -27.51 -2.82 -3.64
C PRO A 77 -27.29 -4.21 -3.01
N PRO A 78 -27.17 -4.31 -1.67
CA PRO A 78 -27.11 -5.58 -0.98
C PRO A 78 -28.34 -6.44 -1.26
N THR A 79 -28.16 -7.76 -1.37
CA THR A 79 -29.25 -8.70 -1.72
C THR A 79 -30.45 -8.59 -0.77
N LEU A 80 -30.22 -8.38 0.53
CA LEU A 80 -31.26 -8.27 1.57
C LEU A 80 -31.63 -6.82 1.90
N LEU A 81 -31.31 -5.84 1.03
CA LEU A 81 -31.59 -4.43 1.28
C LEU A 81 -33.08 -4.15 1.47
N ALA A 82 -33.95 -4.77 0.65
CA ALA A 82 -35.40 -4.59 0.74
C ALA A 82 -35.96 -5.17 2.05
N ASP A 83 -35.45 -6.33 2.47
CA ASP A 83 -35.85 -6.96 3.73
C ASP A 83 -35.41 -6.12 4.92
N PHE A 84 -34.16 -5.62 4.91
CA PHE A 84 -33.66 -4.67 5.92
C PHE A 84 -34.46 -3.38 5.96
N ALA A 85 -34.87 -2.84 4.80
CA ALA A 85 -35.68 -1.64 4.71
C ALA A 85 -37.06 -1.80 5.39
N CYS A 86 -37.66 -2.98 5.24
CA CYS A 86 -38.96 -3.31 5.83
C CYS A 86 -38.88 -3.84 7.27
N ALA A 87 -37.68 -4.14 7.78
CA ALA A 87 -37.49 -4.68 9.12
C ALA A 87 -37.64 -3.59 10.20
N TRP A 88 -38.45 -3.89 11.23
CA TRP A 88 -38.68 -3.03 12.39
C TRP A 88 -38.26 -3.69 13.72
N ASP A 89 -37.45 -4.72 13.63
CA ASP A 89 -36.84 -5.33 14.81
C ASP A 89 -35.84 -4.38 15.48
N ARG A 90 -35.46 -4.71 16.72
CA ARG A 90 -34.59 -3.87 17.54
C ARG A 90 -33.21 -3.66 16.88
N THR A 91 -32.69 -4.66 16.20
CA THR A 91 -31.39 -4.60 15.54
C THR A 91 -31.42 -3.65 14.34
N ALA A 92 -32.45 -3.77 13.48
CA ALA A 92 -32.61 -2.90 12.31
C ALA A 92 -32.78 -1.43 12.70
N VAL A 93 -33.64 -1.14 13.73
CA VAL A 93 -33.86 0.23 14.22
C VAL A 93 -32.56 0.82 14.77
N ARG A 94 -31.84 0.06 15.60
CA ARG A 94 -30.54 0.49 16.16
C ARG A 94 -29.56 0.80 15.07
N LEU A 95 -29.36 -0.11 14.11
CA LEU A 95 -28.38 0.06 13.04
C LEU A 95 -28.68 1.28 12.15
N ARG A 96 -29.96 1.56 11.86
CA ARG A 96 -30.32 2.79 11.15
C ARG A 96 -29.94 4.04 11.95
N ALA A 97 -30.18 4.03 13.25
CA ALA A 97 -29.81 5.15 14.11
C ALA A 97 -28.30 5.32 14.23
N ASP A 98 -27.56 4.24 14.52
CA ASP A 98 -26.10 4.25 14.70
C ASP A 98 -25.35 4.69 13.43
N LEU A 99 -25.85 4.26 12.25
CA LEU A 99 -25.26 4.59 10.96
C LEU A 99 -25.90 5.82 10.29
N GLY A 100 -26.88 6.46 10.93
CA GLY A 100 -27.56 7.65 10.40
C GLY A 100 -28.22 7.39 9.05
N ILE A 101 -28.93 6.26 8.92
CA ILE A 101 -29.63 5.84 7.70
C ILE A 101 -31.05 6.40 7.72
N GLU A 102 -31.40 7.19 6.71
CA GLU A 102 -32.75 7.71 6.51
C GLU A 102 -33.66 6.65 5.90
N GLU A 103 -34.96 6.68 6.25
CA GLU A 103 -35.94 5.70 5.78
C GLU A 103 -36.07 5.63 4.24
N GLY A 104 -35.84 6.74 3.56
CA GLY A 104 -35.90 6.82 2.08
C GLY A 104 -34.68 6.25 1.35
N TRP A 105 -33.55 6.04 2.02
CA TRP A 105 -32.31 5.64 1.35
C TRP A 105 -32.40 4.28 0.64
N PRO A 106 -32.94 3.22 1.23
CA PRO A 106 -33.01 1.92 0.56
C PRO A 106 -33.75 1.94 -0.78
N TRP A 107 -34.72 2.87 -0.94
CA TRP A 107 -35.59 2.97 -2.11
C TRP A 107 -35.01 3.85 -3.24
N ARG A 108 -33.96 4.61 -2.94
CA ARG A 108 -33.24 5.47 -3.92
C ARG A 108 -31.75 5.18 -3.91
N PHE A 109 -31.39 3.92 -3.80
CA PHE A 109 -30.00 3.48 -3.61
C PHE A 109 -29.02 4.03 -4.64
N ASP A 110 -29.43 4.09 -5.93
CA ASP A 110 -28.60 4.57 -7.03
C ASP A 110 -28.32 6.08 -6.99
N GLU A 111 -29.13 6.85 -6.25
CA GLU A 111 -28.95 8.30 -6.07
C GLU A 111 -28.04 8.66 -4.89
N LEU A 112 -27.70 7.67 -4.07
CA LEU A 112 -26.93 7.87 -2.85
C LEU A 112 -25.46 8.08 -3.16
N SER A 113 -24.80 8.87 -2.30
CA SER A 113 -23.34 8.95 -2.31
C SER A 113 -22.70 7.61 -1.91
N SER A 114 -21.45 7.38 -2.35
CA SER A 114 -20.71 6.15 -2.02
C SER A 114 -20.63 5.87 -0.51
N GLY A 115 -20.51 6.91 0.32
CA GLY A 115 -20.52 6.78 1.78
C GLY A 115 -21.90 6.37 2.34
N GLN A 116 -22.99 6.84 1.75
CA GLN A 116 -24.35 6.42 2.11
C GLN A 116 -24.63 4.98 1.69
N GLN A 117 -24.24 4.61 0.48
CA GLN A 117 -24.31 3.23 -0.01
C GLN A 117 -23.52 2.27 0.88
N LYS A 118 -22.31 2.67 1.31
CA LYS A 118 -21.47 1.87 2.20
C LYS A 118 -22.11 1.69 3.58
N ARG A 119 -22.74 2.73 4.14
CA ARG A 119 -23.50 2.61 5.40
C ARG A 119 -24.64 1.61 5.29
N LEU A 120 -25.40 1.64 4.20
CA LEU A 120 -26.46 0.65 3.93
C LEU A 120 -25.91 -0.77 3.79
N GLN A 121 -24.79 -0.93 3.07
CA GLN A 121 -24.14 -2.22 2.89
C GLN A 121 -23.71 -2.83 4.24
N VAL A 122 -23.05 -2.04 5.09
CA VAL A 122 -22.60 -2.47 6.42
C VAL A 122 -23.80 -2.76 7.34
N ALA A 123 -24.83 -1.90 7.32
CA ALA A 123 -26.04 -2.12 8.13
C ALA A 123 -26.76 -3.42 7.75
N THR A 124 -26.96 -3.65 6.46
CA THR A 124 -27.62 -4.86 5.95
C THR A 124 -26.83 -6.12 6.30
N ALA A 125 -25.48 -6.06 6.24
CA ALA A 125 -24.64 -7.18 6.63
C ALA A 125 -24.67 -7.47 8.13
N LEU A 126 -24.61 -6.45 8.99
CA LEU A 126 -24.71 -6.59 10.45
C LEU A 126 -26.10 -7.05 10.90
N TRP A 127 -27.15 -6.61 10.21
CA TRP A 127 -28.54 -7.00 10.53
C TRP A 127 -28.78 -8.51 10.37
N GLN A 128 -28.04 -9.18 9.47
CA GLN A 128 -28.12 -10.62 9.30
C GLN A 128 -27.61 -11.41 10.52
N GLU A 129 -26.96 -10.76 11.47
CA GLU A 129 -26.28 -11.37 12.64
C GLU A 129 -25.39 -12.56 12.23
N PRO A 130 -24.45 -12.35 11.27
CA PRO A 130 -23.70 -13.46 10.71
C PRO A 130 -22.69 -14.02 11.73
N ASP A 131 -22.36 -15.31 11.57
CA ASP A 131 -21.26 -15.96 12.29
C ASP A 131 -19.91 -15.44 11.84
N LEU A 132 -19.76 -15.17 10.51
CA LEU A 132 -18.58 -14.61 9.87
C LEU A 132 -18.97 -13.35 9.09
N LEU A 133 -18.38 -12.22 9.48
CA LEU A 133 -18.52 -10.96 8.76
C LEU A 133 -17.20 -10.60 8.07
N VAL A 134 -17.25 -10.43 6.77
CA VAL A 134 -16.10 -9.98 5.97
C VAL A 134 -16.37 -8.57 5.45
N LEU A 135 -15.42 -7.67 5.69
CA LEU A 135 -15.43 -6.32 5.18
C LEU A 135 -14.21 -6.09 4.27
N ASP A 136 -14.46 -5.82 3.00
CA ASP A 136 -13.42 -5.52 2.02
C ASP A 136 -13.41 -4.01 1.76
N GLU A 137 -12.38 -3.31 2.29
CA GLU A 137 -12.18 -1.86 2.21
C GLU A 137 -13.43 -1.04 2.59
N PRO A 138 -13.98 -1.19 3.82
CA PRO A 138 -15.25 -0.56 4.20
C PRO A 138 -15.18 0.96 4.34
N THR A 139 -14.00 1.56 4.45
CA THR A 139 -13.79 3.00 4.61
C THR A 139 -13.24 3.68 3.38
N ASN A 140 -13.14 2.97 2.26
CA ASN A 140 -12.66 3.55 1.01
C ASN A 140 -13.65 4.61 0.50
N HIS A 141 -13.17 5.79 0.14
CA HIS A 141 -13.96 6.94 -0.32
C HIS A 141 -15.00 7.48 0.68
N VAL A 142 -14.89 7.16 1.98
CA VAL A 142 -15.78 7.71 2.99
C VAL A 142 -15.12 8.83 3.79
N ASP A 143 -15.92 9.81 4.21
CA ASP A 143 -15.45 10.91 5.04
C ASP A 143 -15.31 10.52 6.54
N ALA A 144 -14.67 11.37 7.31
CA ALA A 144 -14.38 11.10 8.71
C ALA A 144 -15.62 10.88 9.60
N PRO A 145 -16.76 11.60 9.41
CA PRO A 145 -18.00 11.29 10.13
C PRO A 145 -18.55 9.91 9.82
N THR A 146 -18.63 9.54 8.53
CA THR A 146 -19.09 8.21 8.08
C THR A 146 -18.20 7.09 8.62
N ARG A 147 -16.86 7.29 8.56
CA ARG A 147 -15.90 6.34 9.12
C ARG A 147 -16.18 6.08 10.61
N ARG A 148 -16.36 7.13 11.40
CA ARG A 148 -16.67 6.99 12.84
C ARG A 148 -17.94 6.19 13.09
N ALA A 149 -19.02 6.48 12.35
CA ALA A 149 -20.28 5.75 12.47
C ALA A 149 -20.10 4.25 12.14
N ILE A 150 -19.35 3.93 11.08
CA ILE A 150 -19.02 2.53 10.71
C ILE A 150 -18.23 1.84 11.83
N VAL A 151 -17.19 2.47 12.37
CA VAL A 151 -16.36 1.90 13.46
C VAL A 151 -17.22 1.59 14.69
N GLU A 152 -18.07 2.51 15.11
CA GLU A 152 -18.94 2.30 16.28
C GLU A 152 -19.94 1.16 16.07
N ALA A 153 -20.56 1.07 14.88
CA ALA A 153 -21.44 -0.04 14.55
C ALA A 153 -20.72 -1.40 14.58
N LEU A 154 -19.49 -1.46 14.03
CA LEU A 154 -18.67 -2.68 13.96
C LEU A 154 -18.16 -3.14 15.33
N ARG A 155 -17.96 -2.26 16.30
CA ARG A 155 -17.57 -2.62 17.67
C ARG A 155 -18.60 -3.49 18.39
N SER A 156 -19.86 -3.42 17.98
CA SER A 156 -20.92 -4.24 18.57
C SER A 156 -20.97 -5.68 18.02
N PHE A 157 -20.27 -5.97 16.95
CA PHE A 157 -20.23 -7.30 16.33
C PHE A 157 -19.52 -8.35 17.22
N ARG A 158 -20.07 -9.56 17.33
CA ARG A 158 -19.62 -10.63 18.25
C ARG A 158 -19.21 -11.93 17.56
N GLY A 159 -19.21 -12.00 16.25
CA GLY A 159 -18.78 -13.17 15.50
C GLY A 159 -17.29 -13.14 15.13
N VAL A 160 -16.95 -13.92 14.13
CA VAL A 160 -15.64 -13.88 13.49
C VAL A 160 -15.63 -12.72 12.48
N GLY A 161 -14.85 -11.69 12.72
CA GLY A 161 -14.70 -10.54 11.83
C GLY A 161 -13.40 -10.63 11.01
N LEU A 162 -13.51 -10.52 9.68
CA LEU A 162 -12.37 -10.36 8.79
C LEU A 162 -12.41 -8.96 8.16
N LEU A 163 -11.37 -8.19 8.38
CA LEU A 163 -11.26 -6.82 7.90
C LEU A 163 -10.07 -6.68 6.94
N ILE A 164 -10.35 -6.46 5.67
CA ILE A 164 -9.36 -6.03 4.69
C ILE A 164 -9.43 -4.52 4.64
N SER A 165 -8.36 -3.83 5.02
CA SER A 165 -8.31 -2.38 4.95
C SER A 165 -6.90 -1.84 4.84
N HIS A 166 -6.80 -0.69 4.18
CA HIS A 166 -5.60 0.15 4.13
C HIS A 166 -5.72 1.37 5.06
N ASP A 167 -6.81 1.48 5.80
CA ASP A 167 -7.04 2.50 6.82
C ASP A 167 -6.46 2.04 8.16
N ARG A 168 -5.29 2.59 8.51
CA ARG A 168 -4.58 2.28 9.76
C ARG A 168 -5.41 2.59 11.00
N ALA A 169 -6.15 3.69 10.98
CA ALA A 169 -6.98 4.08 12.11
C ALA A 169 -8.15 3.10 12.33
N LEU A 170 -8.74 2.58 11.25
CA LEU A 170 -9.77 1.54 11.33
C LEU A 170 -9.21 0.22 11.86
N LEU A 171 -8.05 -0.21 11.34
CA LEU A 171 -7.37 -1.42 11.80
C LEU A 171 -7.04 -1.33 13.29
N ASP A 172 -6.42 -0.24 13.73
CA ASP A 172 -6.05 -0.06 15.14
C ASP A 172 -7.26 0.07 16.08
N ALA A 173 -8.41 0.55 15.58
CA ALA A 173 -9.63 0.71 16.37
C ALA A 173 -10.41 -0.59 16.61
N LEU A 174 -10.28 -1.57 15.71
CA LEU A 174 -11.11 -2.80 15.71
C LEU A 174 -10.29 -4.08 15.85
N VAL A 175 -9.08 -4.14 15.28
CA VAL A 175 -8.35 -5.37 15.04
C VAL A 175 -7.55 -5.78 16.27
N GLU A 176 -7.66 -7.05 16.67
CA GLU A 176 -6.93 -7.65 17.78
C GLU A 176 -5.73 -8.51 17.28
N ARG A 177 -5.72 -8.84 16.00
CA ARG A 177 -4.68 -9.62 15.34
C ARG A 177 -4.67 -9.37 13.84
N CYS A 178 -3.51 -9.49 13.21
CA CYS A 178 -3.34 -9.28 11.78
C CYS A 178 -2.84 -10.54 11.07
N LEU A 179 -3.49 -10.95 9.98
CA LEU A 179 -2.98 -11.90 9.02
C LEU A 179 -2.19 -11.14 7.96
N CYS A 180 -0.87 -11.26 8.00
CA CYS A 180 0.03 -10.56 7.09
C CYS A 180 0.42 -11.46 5.91
N PHE A 181 0.19 -10.98 4.68
CA PHE A 181 0.70 -11.62 3.46
C PHE A 181 2.15 -11.18 3.24
N GLU A 182 3.07 -12.12 3.27
CA GLU A 182 4.51 -11.92 3.16
C GLU A 182 5.11 -12.75 2.01
N ALA A 183 6.37 -12.50 1.67
CA ALA A 183 7.06 -13.19 0.57
C ALA A 183 7.18 -14.73 0.76
N GLY A 184 6.91 -15.23 1.97
CA GLY A 184 7.00 -16.67 2.32
C GLY A 184 5.65 -17.32 2.60
N GLY A 185 4.54 -16.61 2.45
CA GLY A 185 3.20 -17.09 2.78
C GLY A 185 2.43 -16.11 3.65
N VAL A 186 1.59 -16.62 4.55
CA VAL A 186 0.83 -15.80 5.50
C VAL A 186 1.34 -16.00 6.92
N ALA A 187 1.40 -14.93 7.70
CA ALA A 187 1.75 -14.95 9.11
C ALA A 187 0.66 -14.27 9.95
N LEU A 188 0.15 -14.97 10.97
CA LEU A 188 -0.80 -14.37 11.91
C LEU A 188 -0.02 -13.76 13.08
N ARG A 189 -0.18 -12.45 13.26
CA ARG A 189 0.45 -11.68 14.34
C ARG A 189 -0.59 -11.19 15.33
N PRO A 190 -0.39 -11.39 16.64
CA PRO A 190 -1.25 -10.82 17.67
C PRO A 190 -1.03 -9.30 17.77
N GLY A 191 -2.05 -8.59 18.24
CA GLY A 191 -2.01 -7.14 18.46
C GLY A 191 -2.59 -6.33 17.31
N THR A 192 -2.53 -5.02 17.46
CA THR A 192 -2.97 -4.05 16.45
C THR A 192 -2.08 -4.07 15.21
N TYR A 193 -2.49 -3.38 14.16
CA TYR A 193 -1.67 -3.25 12.95
C TYR A 193 -0.29 -2.61 13.25
N VAL A 194 -0.26 -1.57 14.08
CA VAL A 194 0.98 -0.87 14.45
C VAL A 194 1.95 -1.80 15.17
N GLU A 195 1.46 -2.61 16.11
CA GLU A 195 2.29 -3.59 16.83
C GLU A 195 2.81 -4.69 15.91
N GLY A 196 1.92 -5.23 15.04
CA GLY A 196 2.29 -6.23 14.04
C GLY A 196 3.32 -5.72 13.02
N ALA A 197 3.16 -4.49 12.56
CA ALA A 197 4.10 -3.83 11.64
C ALA A 197 5.47 -3.58 12.31
N ALA A 198 5.48 -3.15 13.59
CA ALA A 198 6.71 -2.96 14.35
C ALA A 198 7.47 -4.29 14.52
N GLN A 199 6.75 -5.37 14.83
CA GLN A 199 7.34 -6.71 14.94
C GLN A 199 7.90 -7.17 13.59
N ALA A 200 7.15 -7.02 12.49
CA ALA A 200 7.61 -7.35 11.14
C ALA A 200 8.88 -6.58 10.75
N ALA A 201 8.96 -5.29 11.10
CA ALA A 201 10.15 -4.48 10.86
C ALA A 201 11.39 -4.97 11.64
N LEU A 202 11.21 -5.44 12.89
CA LEU A 202 12.29 -6.04 13.69
C LEU A 202 12.76 -7.37 13.09
N GLU A 203 11.82 -8.22 12.66
CA GLU A 203 12.11 -9.49 12.00
C GLU A 203 12.85 -9.27 10.67
N ALA A 204 12.41 -8.30 9.85
CA ALA A 204 13.06 -7.94 8.60
C ALA A 204 14.51 -7.45 8.84
N LYS A 205 14.73 -6.58 9.84
CA LYS A 205 16.08 -6.13 10.21
C LYS A 205 16.96 -7.30 10.66
N SER A 206 16.41 -8.24 11.43
CA SER A 206 17.14 -9.44 11.87
C SER A 206 17.52 -10.33 10.66
N ALA A 207 16.57 -10.59 9.77
CA ALA A 207 16.80 -11.36 8.53
C ALA A 207 17.84 -10.68 7.62
N GLN A 208 17.80 -9.36 7.51
CA GLN A 208 18.77 -8.58 6.74
C GLN A 208 20.19 -8.71 7.33
N ARG A 209 20.34 -8.62 8.66
CA ARG A 209 21.63 -8.85 9.34
C ARG A 209 22.13 -10.26 9.09
N GLN A 210 21.29 -11.28 9.28
CA GLN A 210 21.65 -12.67 9.02
C GLN A 210 22.12 -12.88 7.57
N ARG A 211 21.44 -12.28 6.60
CA ARG A 211 21.85 -12.34 5.20
C ARG A 211 23.18 -11.65 4.94
N GLN A 212 23.43 -10.50 5.57
CA GLN A 212 24.72 -9.81 5.47
C GLN A 212 25.85 -10.66 6.05
N ASP A 213 25.63 -11.29 7.20
CA ASP A 213 26.59 -12.16 7.83
C ASP A 213 26.85 -13.42 7.00
N ALA A 214 25.80 -14.02 6.43
CA ALA A 214 25.92 -15.14 5.50
C ALA A 214 26.72 -14.74 4.22
N LYS A 215 26.48 -13.54 3.66
CA LYS A 215 27.27 -13.02 2.52
C LYS A 215 28.75 -12.85 2.88
N ARG A 216 29.04 -12.29 4.06
CA ARG A 216 30.43 -12.12 4.55
C ARG A 216 31.10 -13.46 4.73
N GLU A 217 30.40 -14.45 5.30
CA GLU A 217 30.94 -15.81 5.49
C GLU A 217 31.20 -16.50 4.14
N VAL A 218 30.29 -16.41 3.16
CA VAL A 218 30.50 -16.93 1.80
C VAL A 218 31.73 -16.29 1.17
N ALA A 219 31.86 -14.97 1.22
CA ALA A 219 33.01 -14.25 0.67
C ALA A 219 34.33 -14.67 1.36
N ARG A 220 34.33 -14.88 2.67
CA ARG A 220 35.48 -15.37 3.45
C ARG A 220 35.89 -16.76 3.00
N ILE A 221 34.92 -17.68 2.87
CA ILE A 221 35.17 -19.06 2.44
C ILE A 221 35.65 -19.10 1.00
N GLN A 222 35.09 -18.28 0.11
CA GLN A 222 35.54 -18.16 -1.30
C GLN A 222 36.99 -17.69 -1.39
N ALA A 223 37.37 -16.66 -0.64
CA ALA A 223 38.74 -16.16 -0.61
C ALA A 223 39.72 -17.23 -0.09
N GLU A 224 39.34 -17.99 0.93
CA GLU A 224 40.15 -19.08 1.46
C GLU A 224 40.26 -20.26 0.47
N ALA A 225 39.15 -20.62 -0.19
CA ALA A 225 39.15 -21.65 -1.23
C ALA A 225 40.06 -21.29 -2.42
N ALA A 226 39.99 -20.03 -2.88
CA ALA A 226 40.85 -19.52 -3.95
C ALA A 226 42.35 -19.57 -3.55
N ARG A 227 42.69 -19.14 -2.34
CA ARG A 227 44.07 -19.22 -1.81
C ARG A 227 44.58 -20.66 -1.78
N ARG A 228 43.75 -21.60 -1.29
CA ARG A 228 44.13 -23.03 -1.23
C ARG A 228 44.21 -23.68 -2.59
N SER A 229 43.32 -23.33 -3.51
CA SER A 229 43.37 -23.80 -4.90
C SER A 229 44.64 -23.32 -5.60
N ASN A 230 45.01 -22.04 -5.47
CA ASN A 230 46.23 -21.48 -6.03
C ASN A 230 47.47 -22.17 -5.43
N ALA A 231 47.49 -22.41 -4.12
CA ALA A 231 48.59 -23.13 -3.47
C ALA A 231 48.71 -24.58 -3.97
N ALA A 232 47.59 -25.26 -4.17
CA ALA A 232 47.54 -26.61 -4.73
C ALA A 232 48.06 -26.65 -6.17
N SER A 233 47.61 -25.68 -7.01
CA SER A 233 48.06 -25.55 -8.40
C SER A 233 49.55 -25.25 -8.50
N GLN A 234 50.11 -24.36 -7.69
CA GLN A 234 51.53 -24.06 -7.62
C GLN A 234 52.31 -25.29 -7.14
N SER A 235 51.82 -26.03 -6.18
CA SER A 235 52.44 -27.27 -5.72
C SER A 235 52.43 -28.33 -6.82
N ALA A 236 51.35 -28.47 -7.58
CA ALA A 236 51.26 -29.38 -8.74
C ALA A 236 52.21 -28.97 -9.88
N ALA A 237 52.30 -27.65 -10.16
CA ALA A 237 53.21 -27.12 -11.19
C ALA A 237 54.68 -27.39 -10.85
N ARG A 238 55.08 -27.24 -9.57
CA ARG A 238 56.45 -27.54 -9.10
C ARG A 238 56.81 -29.02 -9.20
N ARG A 239 55.83 -29.91 -9.35
CA ARG A 239 56.02 -31.37 -9.46
C ARG A 239 55.89 -31.88 -10.90
N SER A 240 55.56 -31.01 -11.82
CA SER A 240 55.51 -31.38 -13.23
C SER A 240 56.91 -31.62 -13.75
N ALA A 241 57.19 -32.85 -14.19
CA ALA A 241 58.45 -33.23 -14.82
C ALA A 241 58.66 -32.59 -16.21
N ARG A 242 57.70 -31.76 -16.68
CA ARG A 242 57.77 -31.10 -18.01
C ARG A 242 58.90 -30.10 -18.18
N HIS A 243 59.47 -29.60 -17.08
CA HIS A 243 60.58 -28.64 -17.10
C HIS A 243 61.91 -29.22 -16.63
N LEU A 244 61.98 -30.53 -16.38
CA LEU A 244 63.22 -31.21 -16.02
C LEU A 244 63.94 -31.68 -17.29
N ASP A 245 65.28 -31.51 -17.31
CA ASP A 245 66.13 -32.09 -18.33
C ASP A 245 65.90 -33.62 -18.45
N PRO A 246 65.73 -34.19 -19.63
CA PRO A 246 65.56 -35.62 -19.83
C PRO A 246 66.65 -36.49 -19.13
N LYS A 247 67.83 -35.94 -18.85
CA LYS A 247 68.96 -36.61 -18.19
C LYS A 247 69.03 -36.39 -16.68
N ASP A 248 68.12 -35.55 -16.06
CA ASP A 248 68.09 -35.32 -14.59
C ASP A 248 67.37 -36.47 -13.87
N HIS A 249 68.16 -37.53 -13.57
CA HIS A 249 67.68 -38.71 -12.83
C HIS A 249 67.36 -38.40 -11.35
N ASP A 250 68.10 -37.47 -10.72
CA ASP A 250 67.92 -37.09 -9.30
C ASP A 250 66.65 -36.27 -9.10
N GLY A 251 66.37 -35.33 -9.97
CA GLY A 251 65.12 -34.55 -9.95
C GLY A 251 63.90 -35.43 -10.17
N LYS A 252 63.94 -36.40 -11.06
CA LYS A 252 62.88 -37.39 -11.30
C LYS A 252 62.69 -38.33 -10.08
N GLY A 253 63.79 -38.71 -9.40
CA GLY A 253 63.75 -39.51 -8.20
C GLY A 253 63.06 -38.80 -7.04
N ARG A 254 63.34 -37.51 -6.82
CA ARG A 254 62.70 -36.68 -5.78
C ARG A 254 61.19 -36.50 -6.04
N ILE A 255 60.78 -36.33 -7.27
CA ILE A 255 59.36 -36.25 -7.63
C ILE A 255 58.63 -37.57 -7.37
N LYS A 256 59.23 -38.73 -7.77
CA LYS A 256 58.67 -40.06 -7.48
C LYS A 256 58.52 -40.31 -5.97
N LEU A 257 59.51 -39.92 -5.15
CA LEU A 257 59.50 -40.05 -3.71
C LEU A 257 58.40 -39.19 -3.08
N ALA A 258 58.17 -37.96 -3.58
CA ALA A 258 57.13 -37.07 -3.12
C ALA A 258 55.71 -37.61 -3.42
N ILE A 259 55.54 -38.25 -4.58
CA ILE A 259 54.27 -38.92 -4.95
C ILE A 259 54.04 -40.17 -4.03
N TYR A 260 55.10 -40.96 -3.79
CA TYR A 260 54.99 -42.18 -2.98
C TYR A 260 54.70 -41.93 -1.50
N THR A 261 55.16 -40.81 -0.94
CA THR A 261 54.94 -40.45 0.47
C THR A 261 53.54 -39.94 0.76
N GLY A 262 52.64 -39.85 -0.24
CA GLY A 262 51.22 -39.55 -0.08
C GLY A 262 50.88 -38.17 0.52
N LYS A 263 51.91 -37.29 0.69
CA LYS A 263 51.66 -35.90 1.19
C LYS A 263 50.82 -35.08 0.27
N ASP A 264 50.51 -35.57 -0.91
CA ASP A 264 49.80 -34.89 -2.00
C ASP A 264 48.26 -35.01 -1.90
N GLY A 265 47.77 -36.07 -1.25
CA GLY A 265 46.34 -36.25 -1.02
C GLY A 265 45.75 -35.26 -0.05
N VAL A 266 46.58 -34.62 0.78
CA VAL A 266 46.11 -33.67 1.79
C VAL A 266 45.60 -32.37 1.18
N ALA A 267 46.31 -31.79 0.19
CA ALA A 267 45.93 -30.56 -0.48
C ALA A 267 44.63 -30.74 -1.30
N GLY A 268 44.51 -31.88 -2.03
CA GLY A 268 43.28 -32.21 -2.76
C GLY A 268 42.06 -32.45 -1.84
N LYS A 269 42.27 -33.21 -0.76
CA LYS A 269 41.20 -33.44 0.25
C LYS A 269 40.75 -32.15 0.93
N LEU A 270 41.69 -31.23 1.20
CA LEU A 270 41.39 -29.91 1.79
C LEU A 270 40.60 -29.03 0.82
N SER A 271 40.95 -29.03 -0.48
CA SER A 271 40.22 -28.31 -1.53
C SER A 271 38.77 -28.84 -1.65
N THR A 272 38.59 -30.17 -1.72
CA THR A 272 37.24 -30.78 -1.78
C THR A 272 36.39 -30.46 -0.54
N ARG A 273 36.98 -30.47 0.66
CA ARG A 273 36.27 -30.07 1.88
C ARG A 273 35.88 -28.60 1.88
N MET A 274 36.73 -27.73 1.34
CA MET A 274 36.42 -26.31 1.22
C MET A 274 35.29 -26.06 0.24
N ASN A 275 35.29 -26.74 -0.92
CA ASN A 275 34.19 -26.62 -1.90
C ASN A 275 32.85 -27.08 -1.29
N ALA A 276 32.83 -28.20 -0.58
CA ALA A 276 31.64 -28.66 0.11
C ALA A 276 31.16 -27.67 1.21
N ARG A 277 32.09 -26.98 1.87
CA ARG A 277 31.75 -25.93 2.84
C ARG A 277 31.18 -24.69 2.15
N LEU A 278 31.76 -24.32 1.00
CA LEU A 278 31.27 -23.21 0.17
C LEU A 278 29.85 -23.47 -0.34
N GLU A 279 29.57 -24.67 -0.87
CA GLU A 279 28.23 -25.05 -1.31
C GLU A 279 27.19 -24.98 -0.19
N ARG A 280 27.55 -25.43 1.02
CA ARG A 280 26.65 -25.32 2.19
C ARG A 280 26.38 -23.87 2.57
N ALA A 281 27.41 -23.02 2.60
CA ALA A 281 27.27 -21.60 2.89
C ALA A 281 26.46 -20.87 1.82
N GLN A 282 26.62 -21.24 0.54
CA GLN A 282 25.84 -20.71 -0.57
C GLN A 282 24.37 -21.11 -0.44
N LYS A 283 24.07 -22.39 -0.18
CA LYS A 283 22.69 -22.85 0.08
C LYS A 283 22.05 -22.17 1.28
N ALA A 284 22.82 -21.90 2.34
CA ALA A 284 22.32 -21.14 3.50
C ALA A 284 22.00 -19.69 3.11
N LEU A 285 22.84 -19.03 2.28
CA LEU A 285 22.59 -17.69 1.77
C LEU A 285 21.36 -17.65 0.85
N ASP A 286 21.20 -18.63 -0.04
CA ASP A 286 20.07 -18.72 -0.96
C ASP A 286 18.75 -18.99 -0.23
N GLY A 287 18.81 -19.67 0.92
CA GLY A 287 17.67 -19.88 1.82
C GLY A 287 17.20 -18.61 2.55
N THR A 288 18.05 -17.56 2.65
CA THR A 288 17.68 -16.28 3.25
C THR A 288 17.09 -15.34 2.20
N ARG A 289 15.77 -15.44 1.94
CA ARG A 289 15.05 -14.47 1.10
C ARG A 289 14.75 -13.23 1.92
N VAL A 290 15.34 -12.10 1.55
CA VAL A 290 15.02 -10.78 2.09
C VAL A 290 14.59 -9.93 0.91
N PRO A 291 13.45 -9.21 0.99
CA PRO A 291 13.05 -8.25 -0.03
C PRO A 291 14.17 -7.27 -0.31
N LYS A 292 14.34 -6.86 -1.56
CA LYS A 292 15.30 -5.81 -1.92
C LYS A 292 14.80 -4.49 -1.31
N GLU A 293 15.51 -3.96 -0.33
CA GLU A 293 15.33 -2.57 0.07
C GLU A 293 16.09 -1.68 -0.92
N TYR A 294 15.35 -0.80 -1.57
CA TYR A 294 15.92 0.26 -2.39
C TYR A 294 16.19 1.44 -1.47
N ALA A 295 17.42 1.49 -0.91
CA ALA A 295 17.87 2.61 -0.11
C ALA A 295 18.44 3.69 -1.04
N GLY A 296 17.92 4.90 -0.92
CA GLY A 296 18.42 6.08 -1.64
C GLY A 296 17.66 7.32 -1.16
N ASP A 297 18.33 8.46 -1.11
CA ASP A 297 17.64 9.72 -0.89
C ASP A 297 17.01 10.17 -2.21
N ILE A 298 15.68 10.14 -2.25
CA ILE A 298 14.90 10.55 -3.43
C ILE A 298 15.10 12.04 -3.71
N TRP A 299 15.35 12.84 -2.68
CA TRP A 299 15.40 14.30 -2.73
C TRP A 299 16.81 14.89 -2.79
N MET A 300 17.85 14.04 -2.94
CA MET A 300 19.27 14.43 -2.83
C MET A 300 19.66 15.67 -3.67
N ASP A 301 18.97 15.89 -4.78
CA ASP A 301 19.24 17.02 -5.69
C ASP A 301 18.13 18.08 -5.68
N THR A 302 17.20 18.08 -4.71
CA THR A 302 16.06 18.99 -4.66
C THR A 302 16.27 20.01 -3.55
N GLU A 303 16.22 21.29 -3.89
CA GLU A 303 16.30 22.41 -2.94
C GLU A 303 14.98 23.19 -2.94
N PRO A 304 14.61 23.85 -1.83
CA PRO A 304 13.48 24.76 -1.82
C PRO A 304 13.62 25.85 -2.87
N SER A 305 12.51 26.25 -3.47
CA SER A 305 12.51 27.36 -4.42
C SER A 305 13.04 28.64 -3.77
N PRO A 306 13.86 29.46 -4.45
CA PRO A 306 14.30 30.77 -3.94
C PRO A 306 13.14 31.77 -3.80
N ARG A 307 11.99 31.51 -4.45
CA ARG A 307 10.80 32.35 -4.35
C ARG A 307 10.08 32.06 -3.04
N LYS A 308 9.99 33.03 -2.13
CA LYS A 308 9.38 32.84 -0.80
C LYS A 308 7.90 32.50 -0.82
N VAL A 309 7.14 33.03 -1.78
CA VAL A 309 5.72 32.76 -1.97
C VAL A 309 5.55 32.13 -3.35
N LEU A 310 5.11 30.88 -3.40
CA LEU A 310 4.91 30.13 -4.62
C LEU A 310 3.54 30.38 -5.24
N LEU A 311 2.52 30.56 -4.39
CA LEU A 311 1.14 30.74 -4.80
C LEU A 311 0.45 31.78 -3.90
N ARG A 312 -0.34 32.67 -4.50
CA ARG A 312 -1.21 33.60 -3.81
C ARG A 312 -2.58 33.57 -4.48
N SER A 313 -3.63 33.35 -3.70
CA SER A 313 -5.01 33.38 -4.16
C SER A 313 -5.78 34.42 -3.37
N ALA A 314 -6.45 35.33 -4.06
CA ALA A 314 -7.28 36.35 -3.44
C ALA A 314 -8.53 35.74 -2.78
N ALA A 315 -9.04 36.41 -1.76
CA ALA A 315 -10.30 36.03 -1.13
C ALA A 315 -11.44 36.02 -2.15
N ARG A 316 -12.21 34.91 -2.18
CA ARG A 316 -13.31 34.74 -3.13
C ARG A 316 -14.33 33.68 -2.68
N THR A 317 -15.47 33.67 -3.35
CA THR A 317 -16.44 32.58 -3.26
C THR A 317 -16.41 31.75 -4.55
N ILE A 318 -16.22 30.45 -4.40
CA ILE A 318 -16.26 29.48 -5.51
C ILE A 318 -17.65 28.86 -5.53
N GLU A 319 -18.33 28.94 -6.66
CA GLU A 319 -19.66 28.37 -6.87
C GLU A 319 -19.62 27.20 -7.85
N ARG A 320 -20.25 26.09 -7.48
CA ARG A 320 -20.39 24.93 -8.38
C ARG A 320 -21.73 24.24 -8.13
N GLY A 321 -22.67 24.44 -9.04
CA GLY A 321 -24.06 23.95 -8.88
C GLY A 321 -24.73 24.53 -7.64
N SER A 322 -25.18 23.67 -6.72
CA SER A 322 -25.80 24.08 -5.45
C SER A 322 -24.80 24.35 -4.30
N HIS A 323 -23.50 24.26 -4.56
CA HIS A 323 -22.46 24.38 -3.55
C HIS A 323 -21.75 25.73 -3.65
N GLN A 324 -21.55 26.39 -2.52
CA GLN A 324 -20.77 27.60 -2.36
C GLN A 324 -19.63 27.36 -1.38
N LEU A 325 -18.41 27.73 -1.77
CA LEU A 325 -17.23 27.66 -0.91
C LEU A 325 -16.63 29.05 -0.75
N ARG A 326 -16.64 29.59 0.46
CA ARG A 326 -15.96 30.84 0.81
C ARG A 326 -14.51 30.55 1.13
N VAL A 327 -13.62 31.19 0.38
CA VAL A 327 -12.16 31.04 0.52
C VAL A 327 -11.58 32.38 0.92
N PRO A 328 -10.84 32.48 2.04
CA PRO A 328 -10.10 33.68 2.40
C PRO A 328 -8.91 33.90 1.45
N GLU A 329 -8.17 34.99 1.63
CA GLU A 329 -6.88 35.13 0.95
C GLU A 329 -5.92 34.02 1.43
N LEU A 330 -5.30 33.32 0.48
CA LEU A 330 -4.40 32.19 0.74
C LEU A 330 -3.00 32.45 0.20
N PHE A 331 -2.03 31.97 0.94
CA PHE A 331 -0.61 31.98 0.56
C PHE A 331 -0.02 30.59 0.73
N VAL A 332 0.86 30.21 -0.20
CA VAL A 332 1.69 29.01 -0.09
C VAL A 332 3.15 29.43 -0.19
N GLY A 333 3.88 29.28 0.89
CA GLY A 333 5.32 29.52 0.96
C GLY A 333 6.13 28.39 0.33
N ASN A 334 7.42 28.58 0.15
CA ASN A 334 8.30 27.64 -0.54
C ASN A 334 8.67 26.38 0.27
N GLY A 335 8.30 26.32 1.53
CA GLY A 335 8.51 25.16 2.39
C GLY A 335 7.26 24.78 3.19
N ASP A 336 6.10 25.36 2.85
CA ASP A 336 4.84 25.08 3.56
C ASP A 336 4.32 23.68 3.20
N HIS A 337 4.06 22.90 4.23
CA HIS A 337 3.36 21.63 4.09
C HIS A 337 1.92 21.79 4.58
N ILE A 338 0.98 21.86 3.65
CA ILE A 338 -0.41 22.21 3.90
C ILE A 338 -1.30 20.99 3.69
N GLY A 339 -2.08 20.62 4.70
CA GLY A 339 -3.09 19.58 4.64
C GLY A 339 -4.50 20.17 4.52
N LEU A 340 -5.21 19.87 3.43
CA LEU A 340 -6.59 20.28 3.20
C LEU A 340 -7.56 19.15 3.57
N ALA A 341 -8.38 19.36 4.60
CA ALA A 341 -9.36 18.43 5.09
C ALA A 341 -10.79 19.01 5.03
N GLY A 342 -11.79 18.12 5.04
CA GLY A 342 -13.21 18.51 5.05
C GLY A 342 -14.12 17.38 4.57
N PRO A 343 -15.45 17.50 4.73
CA PRO A 343 -16.38 16.46 4.30
C PRO A 343 -16.39 16.25 2.79
N ASN A 344 -16.94 15.13 2.35
CA ASN A 344 -17.14 14.87 0.92
C ASN A 344 -18.10 15.90 0.33
N GLY A 345 -17.82 16.33 -0.90
CA GLY A 345 -18.61 17.38 -1.56
C GLY A 345 -18.33 18.82 -1.12
N ALA A 346 -17.48 19.04 -0.10
CA ALA A 346 -17.14 20.40 0.37
C ALA A 346 -16.33 21.25 -0.62
N GLY A 347 -15.86 20.67 -1.74
CA GLY A 347 -15.14 21.42 -2.76
C GLY A 347 -13.61 21.35 -2.66
N LYS A 348 -13.03 20.38 -1.93
CA LYS A 348 -11.57 20.19 -1.80
C LYS A 348 -10.86 20.12 -3.13
N THR A 349 -11.25 19.18 -4.01
CA THR A 349 -10.70 19.02 -5.36
C THR A 349 -10.88 20.28 -6.22
N THR A 350 -12.03 20.96 -6.09
CA THR A 350 -12.31 22.20 -6.82
C THR A 350 -11.38 23.33 -6.37
N LEU A 351 -11.19 23.48 -5.06
CA LEU A 351 -10.24 24.45 -4.51
C LEU A 351 -8.81 24.16 -4.99
N LEU A 352 -8.39 22.90 -4.89
CA LEU A 352 -7.07 22.49 -5.35
C LEU A 352 -6.86 22.79 -6.83
N GLY A 353 -7.83 22.47 -7.68
CA GLY A 353 -7.79 22.79 -9.13
C GLY A 353 -7.71 24.28 -9.41
N CYS A 354 -8.47 25.11 -8.68
CA CYS A 354 -8.40 26.58 -8.79
C CYS A 354 -7.01 27.10 -8.41
N LEU A 355 -6.44 26.61 -7.31
CA LEU A 355 -5.10 27.01 -6.85
C LEU A 355 -4.02 26.63 -7.87
N MET A 356 -4.13 25.45 -8.45
CA MET A 356 -3.18 25.01 -9.50
C MET A 356 -3.28 25.84 -10.78
N ALA A 357 -4.48 26.28 -11.15
CA ALA A 357 -4.68 27.15 -12.32
C ALA A 357 -4.15 28.58 -12.12
N GLU A 358 -4.06 29.05 -10.87
CA GLU A 358 -3.54 30.40 -10.51
C GLU A 358 -2.04 30.42 -10.28
N ALA A 359 -1.39 29.29 -10.35
CA ALA A 359 0.03 29.23 -10.08
C ALA A 359 0.83 30.04 -11.12
N PRO A 360 1.80 30.86 -10.66
CA PRO A 360 2.57 31.72 -11.56
C PRO A 360 3.43 30.90 -12.53
N GLU A 361 3.59 31.42 -13.76
CA GLU A 361 4.54 30.86 -14.72
C GLU A 361 5.95 30.75 -14.12
N GLY A 362 6.63 29.63 -14.41
CA GLY A 362 7.99 29.37 -13.95
C GLY A 362 8.12 28.74 -12.55
N VAL A 363 7.01 28.47 -11.85
CA VAL A 363 7.01 27.59 -10.67
C VAL A 363 6.88 26.15 -11.16
N GLY A 364 7.92 25.35 -10.95
CA GLY A 364 7.85 23.90 -11.22
C GLY A 364 6.84 23.24 -10.30
N MET A 365 5.75 22.68 -10.85
CA MET A 365 4.71 22.04 -10.07
C MET A 365 4.49 20.60 -10.52
N LEU A 366 4.18 19.76 -9.53
CA LEU A 366 3.70 18.41 -9.75
C LEU A 366 2.29 18.30 -9.18
N PHE A 367 1.33 18.02 -10.05
CA PHE A 367 -0.04 17.72 -9.63
C PHE A 367 -0.36 16.25 -9.85
N VAL A 368 -0.78 15.59 -8.78
CA VAL A 368 -1.24 14.19 -8.81
C VAL A 368 -2.73 14.18 -8.48
N PRO A 369 -3.61 13.97 -9.47
CA PRO A 369 -5.06 13.99 -9.26
C PRO A 369 -5.57 12.74 -8.55
N GLN A 370 -6.80 12.80 -8.04
CA GLN A 370 -7.48 11.67 -7.40
C GLN A 370 -7.65 10.48 -8.35
N GLU A 371 -8.01 10.74 -9.60
CA GLU A 371 -8.10 9.74 -10.66
C GLU A 371 -7.29 10.18 -11.86
N LEU A 372 -6.54 9.24 -12.43
CA LEU A 372 -5.79 9.47 -13.67
C LEU A 372 -6.70 9.14 -14.85
N GLY A 373 -6.86 10.10 -15.75
CA GLY A 373 -7.51 9.84 -17.03
C GLY A 373 -6.71 8.81 -17.86
N LYS A 374 -7.40 8.06 -18.72
CA LYS A 374 -6.74 7.05 -19.57
C LYS A 374 -5.60 7.64 -20.39
N ASP A 375 -5.81 8.81 -20.99
CA ASP A 375 -4.79 9.52 -21.80
C ASP A 375 -3.55 9.88 -20.98
N GLN A 376 -3.74 10.31 -19.71
CA GLN A 376 -2.64 10.63 -18.81
C GLN A 376 -1.84 9.38 -18.39
N ALA A 377 -2.55 8.28 -18.15
CA ALA A 377 -1.93 7.00 -17.81
C ALA A 377 -1.08 6.46 -18.98
N GLU A 378 -1.65 6.48 -20.20
CA GLU A 378 -0.95 6.07 -21.42
C GLU A 378 0.26 6.96 -21.71
N ALA A 379 0.13 8.28 -21.55
CA ALA A 379 1.23 9.23 -21.72
C ALA A 379 2.35 9.00 -20.70
N ALA A 380 2.03 8.70 -19.43
CA ALA A 380 3.03 8.40 -18.39
C ALA A 380 3.81 7.11 -18.69
N LEU A 381 3.11 6.07 -19.16
CA LEU A 381 3.73 4.80 -19.56
C LEU A 381 4.58 4.95 -20.84
N ALA A 382 4.09 5.71 -21.83
CA ALA A 382 4.86 6.01 -23.05
C ALA A 382 6.15 6.77 -22.72
N ALA A 383 6.05 7.82 -21.90
CA ALA A 383 7.20 8.59 -21.44
C ALA A 383 8.24 7.72 -20.71
N LEU A 384 7.80 6.74 -19.89
CA LEU A 384 8.71 5.79 -19.24
C LEU A 384 9.45 4.91 -20.26
N ARG A 385 8.75 4.42 -21.29
CA ARG A 385 9.33 3.54 -22.32
C ARG A 385 10.32 4.28 -23.22
N GLU A 386 10.03 5.53 -23.55
CA GLU A 386 10.85 6.40 -24.42
C GLU A 386 12.03 7.05 -23.69
N ALA A 387 11.96 7.11 -22.34
CA ALA A 387 13.01 7.74 -21.54
C ALA A 387 14.39 7.10 -21.75
N PRO A 388 15.49 7.88 -21.73
CA PRO A 388 16.86 7.36 -21.74
C PRO A 388 17.07 6.32 -20.63
N ARG A 389 17.93 5.33 -20.88
CA ARG A 389 18.15 4.21 -19.94
C ARG A 389 18.51 4.66 -18.51
N SER A 390 19.28 5.73 -18.38
CA SER A 390 19.67 6.30 -17.08
C SER A 390 18.47 6.92 -16.35
N GLU A 391 17.63 7.68 -17.06
CA GLU A 391 16.43 8.33 -16.49
C GLU A 391 15.38 7.29 -16.13
N ARG A 392 15.11 6.34 -17.03
CA ARG A 392 14.21 5.21 -16.77
C ARG A 392 14.64 4.42 -15.53
N GLY A 393 15.96 4.15 -15.37
CA GLY A 393 16.49 3.49 -14.18
C GLY A 393 16.21 4.27 -12.89
N ARG A 394 16.32 5.60 -12.93
CA ARG A 394 15.99 6.47 -11.77
C ARG A 394 14.49 6.43 -11.46
N VAL A 395 13.62 6.56 -12.46
CA VAL A 395 12.16 6.46 -12.27
C VAL A 395 11.80 5.12 -11.63
N LEU A 396 12.29 4.00 -12.18
CA LEU A 396 12.02 2.67 -11.65
C LEU A 396 12.56 2.46 -10.23
N SER A 397 13.70 3.09 -9.91
CA SER A 397 14.24 3.08 -8.54
C SER A 397 13.33 3.81 -7.55
N ILE A 398 12.75 4.98 -7.93
CA ILE A 398 11.79 5.70 -7.09
C ILE A 398 10.49 4.91 -6.93
N VAL A 399 9.98 4.32 -8.02
CA VAL A 399 8.80 3.44 -7.98
C VAL A 399 9.00 2.28 -7.02
N ALA A 400 10.20 1.66 -7.03
CA ALA A 400 10.54 0.60 -6.10
C ALA A 400 10.59 1.08 -4.64
N GLN A 401 11.10 2.30 -4.39
CA GLN A 401 11.10 2.92 -3.07
C GLN A 401 9.69 3.27 -2.59
N LEU A 402 8.74 3.49 -3.51
CA LEU A 402 7.31 3.64 -3.23
C LEU A 402 6.56 2.29 -3.10
N ASN A 403 7.28 1.21 -2.83
CA ASN A 403 6.74 -0.14 -2.62
C ASN A 403 5.95 -0.67 -3.83
N SER A 404 6.50 -0.54 -5.04
CA SER A 404 5.97 -1.17 -6.25
C SER A 404 7.05 -1.96 -6.96
N ASP A 405 6.63 -3.04 -7.62
CA ASP A 405 7.51 -3.85 -8.45
C ASP A 405 7.75 -3.14 -9.79
N PRO A 406 8.98 -2.69 -10.08
CA PRO A 406 9.29 -2.00 -11.32
C PRO A 406 9.09 -2.86 -12.58
N ASP A 407 9.24 -4.19 -12.46
CA ASP A 407 9.17 -5.10 -13.60
C ASP A 407 7.75 -5.14 -14.17
N ARG A 408 6.72 -5.02 -13.32
CA ARG A 408 5.31 -4.96 -13.75
C ARG A 408 5.00 -3.81 -14.70
N LEU A 409 5.62 -2.65 -14.50
CA LEU A 409 5.44 -1.48 -15.38
C LEU A 409 6.11 -1.66 -16.74
N MET A 410 7.10 -2.56 -16.82
CA MET A 410 7.87 -2.82 -18.04
C MET A 410 7.28 -3.96 -18.88
N ASP A 411 6.62 -4.93 -18.27
CA ASP A 411 6.16 -6.16 -18.93
C ASP A 411 4.90 -5.97 -19.79
N GLY A 412 4.34 -4.75 -19.87
CA GLY A 412 3.18 -4.44 -20.70
C GLY A 412 1.84 -4.94 -20.14
N GLY A 413 1.81 -5.40 -18.87
CA GLY A 413 0.58 -5.68 -18.15
C GLY A 413 -0.22 -4.40 -17.85
N GLU A 414 -1.51 -4.54 -17.53
CA GLU A 414 -2.32 -3.43 -17.06
C GLU A 414 -1.79 -2.95 -15.71
N ALA A 415 -1.20 -1.76 -15.69
CA ALA A 415 -0.76 -1.13 -14.45
C ALA A 415 -1.98 -0.70 -13.63
N SER A 416 -1.99 -1.02 -12.34
CA SER A 416 -3.06 -0.61 -11.41
C SER A 416 -3.07 0.92 -11.23
N PRO A 417 -4.23 1.52 -10.86
CA PRO A 417 -4.30 2.97 -10.58
C PRO A 417 -3.27 3.45 -9.57
N GLY A 418 -2.96 2.64 -8.55
CA GLY A 418 -1.93 2.93 -7.56
C GLY A 418 -0.51 2.94 -8.14
N GLU A 419 -0.18 1.98 -9.03
CA GLU A 419 1.11 1.93 -9.73
C GLU A 419 1.30 3.11 -10.68
N LEU A 420 0.23 3.50 -11.40
CA LEU A 420 0.26 4.67 -12.28
C LEU A 420 0.50 5.98 -11.53
N ARG A 421 -0.11 6.16 -10.35
CA ARG A 421 0.15 7.33 -9.49
C ARG A 421 1.59 7.38 -9.00
N LYS A 422 2.13 6.23 -8.58
CA LYS A 422 3.53 6.14 -8.17
C LYS A 422 4.48 6.45 -9.32
N LEU A 423 4.15 5.99 -10.54
CA LEU A 423 4.90 6.33 -11.74
C LEU A 423 4.87 7.83 -12.02
N LEU A 424 3.68 8.46 -11.99
CA LEU A 424 3.53 9.89 -12.19
C LEU A 424 4.31 10.71 -11.14
N LEU A 425 4.23 10.29 -9.86
CA LEU A 425 5.00 10.88 -8.78
C LEU A 425 6.51 10.73 -9.03
N ALA A 426 6.97 9.55 -9.40
CA ALA A 426 8.39 9.28 -9.67
C ALA A 426 8.94 10.12 -10.84
N GLN A 427 8.17 10.24 -11.93
CA GLN A 427 8.54 11.10 -13.07
C GLN A 427 8.53 12.58 -12.70
N GLY A 428 7.56 13.00 -11.87
CA GLY A 428 7.45 14.38 -11.39
C GLY A 428 8.61 14.77 -10.47
N ILE A 429 9.03 13.89 -9.58
CA ILE A 429 10.17 14.10 -8.66
C ILE A 429 11.46 14.41 -9.45
N LEU A 430 11.70 13.72 -10.56
CA LEU A 430 12.89 13.96 -11.39
C LEU A 430 12.92 15.35 -12.01
N ARG A 431 11.78 16.01 -12.13
CA ARG A 431 11.68 17.41 -12.62
C ARG A 431 11.96 18.44 -11.55
N ARG A 432 12.26 18.02 -10.32
CA ARG A 432 12.57 18.89 -9.17
C ARG A 432 11.46 19.93 -8.93
N PRO A 433 10.23 19.53 -8.62
CA PRO A 433 9.14 20.47 -8.43
C PRO A 433 9.38 21.35 -7.20
N ALA A 434 8.98 22.61 -7.28
CA ALA A 434 8.95 23.52 -6.13
C ALA A 434 7.71 23.30 -5.27
N LEU A 435 6.60 22.82 -5.88
CA LEU A 435 5.33 22.54 -5.24
C LEU A 435 4.82 21.17 -5.71
N ILE A 436 4.44 20.32 -4.76
CA ILE A 436 3.69 19.08 -5.00
C ILE A 436 2.27 19.27 -4.50
N ALA A 437 1.30 19.03 -5.35
CA ALA A 437 -0.12 19.02 -5.01
C ALA A 437 -0.69 17.62 -5.27
N MET A 438 -1.35 17.02 -4.28
CA MET A 438 -1.92 15.68 -4.39
C MET A 438 -3.36 15.65 -3.87
N ASP A 439 -4.24 15.00 -4.61
CA ASP A 439 -5.64 14.80 -4.24
C ASP A 439 -5.88 13.33 -3.89
N GLU A 440 -6.19 13.05 -2.62
CA GLU A 440 -6.46 11.71 -2.05
C GLU A 440 -5.43 10.66 -2.48
N PRO A 441 -4.12 10.88 -2.21
CA PRO A 441 -3.06 10.03 -2.73
C PRO A 441 -3.03 8.62 -2.13
N THR A 442 -3.69 8.39 -0.99
CA THR A 442 -3.74 7.08 -0.32
C THR A 442 -4.73 6.11 -0.96
N ASN A 443 -5.70 6.62 -1.75
CA ASN A 443 -6.69 5.77 -2.40
C ASN A 443 -6.01 4.75 -3.35
N HIS A 444 -6.42 3.48 -3.26
CA HIS A 444 -5.87 2.36 -4.03
C HIS A 444 -4.39 2.00 -3.74
N LEU A 445 -3.77 2.61 -2.71
CA LEU A 445 -2.45 2.20 -2.25
C LEU A 445 -2.58 1.16 -1.13
N ASP A 446 -1.69 0.18 -1.12
CA ASP A 446 -1.54 -0.70 0.03
C ASP A 446 -0.79 -0.01 1.19
N LEU A 447 -0.89 -0.57 2.39
CA LEU A 447 -0.32 0.01 3.61
C LEU A 447 1.18 0.29 3.48
N GLY A 448 1.95 -0.63 2.91
CA GLY A 448 3.39 -0.44 2.68
C GLY A 448 3.68 0.71 1.72
N SER A 449 2.80 0.92 0.73
CA SER A 449 2.89 2.04 -0.21
C SER A 449 2.51 3.37 0.43
N VAL A 450 1.51 3.38 1.32
CA VAL A 450 1.14 4.57 2.10
C VAL A 450 2.30 4.99 3.02
N GLU A 451 2.92 4.05 3.72
CA GLU A 451 4.09 4.32 4.56
C GLU A 451 5.32 4.80 3.76
N ALA A 452 5.52 4.24 2.56
CA ALA A 452 6.58 4.70 1.67
C ALA A 452 6.31 6.12 1.16
N LEU A 453 5.07 6.42 0.76
CA LEU A 453 4.63 7.75 0.34
C LEU A 453 4.80 8.78 1.47
N GLU A 454 4.36 8.44 2.69
CA GLU A 454 4.51 9.28 3.88
C GLU A 454 5.98 9.68 4.11
N ARG A 455 6.90 8.70 4.05
CA ARG A 455 8.35 8.97 4.19
C ARG A 455 8.88 9.92 3.12
N VAL A 456 8.44 9.72 1.87
CA VAL A 456 8.85 10.55 0.73
C VAL A 456 8.32 11.97 0.86
N LEU A 457 7.03 12.15 1.18
CA LEU A 457 6.42 13.48 1.31
C LEU A 457 6.95 14.23 2.52
N ARG A 458 7.16 13.56 3.65
CA ARG A 458 7.76 14.16 4.85
C ARG A 458 9.17 14.71 4.63
N ALA A 459 9.96 14.06 3.79
CA ALA A 459 11.31 14.46 3.45
C ALA A 459 11.38 15.48 2.31
N PHE A 460 10.25 15.86 1.71
CA PHE A 460 10.22 16.83 0.62
C PHE A 460 10.62 18.23 1.11
N PRO A 461 11.64 18.86 0.51
CA PRO A 461 12.12 20.17 0.97
C PRO A 461 11.33 21.36 0.41
N GLY A 462 10.45 21.13 -0.59
CA GLY A 462 9.61 22.15 -1.22
C GLY A 462 8.23 22.28 -0.57
N ALA A 463 7.31 22.99 -1.22
CA ALA A 463 5.96 23.14 -0.73
C ALA A 463 5.08 21.92 -1.06
N LEU A 464 4.24 21.52 -0.11
CA LEU A 464 3.29 20.41 -0.25
C LEU A 464 1.85 20.91 -0.01
N LEU A 465 0.95 20.59 -0.91
CA LEU A 465 -0.49 20.80 -0.76
C LEU A 465 -1.20 19.45 -0.89
N LEU A 466 -1.68 18.91 0.22
CA LEU A 466 -2.19 17.55 0.33
C LEU A 466 -3.65 17.54 0.72
N VAL A 467 -4.51 17.03 -0.15
CA VAL A 467 -5.91 16.73 0.16
C VAL A 467 -5.99 15.27 0.59
N SER A 468 -6.44 15.00 1.82
CA SER A 468 -6.61 13.62 2.28
C SER A 468 -7.65 13.47 3.38
N HIS A 469 -8.28 12.31 3.42
CA HIS A 469 -9.10 11.83 4.53
C HIS A 469 -8.32 10.98 5.54
N ASP A 470 -7.05 10.71 5.29
CA ASP A 470 -6.16 9.98 6.21
C ASP A 470 -5.55 10.95 7.24
N PRO A 471 -6.01 10.92 8.52
CA PRO A 471 -5.50 11.83 9.55
C PRO A 471 -4.03 11.56 9.89
N GLN A 472 -3.57 10.31 9.79
CA GLN A 472 -2.21 9.92 10.12
C GLN A 472 -1.23 10.44 9.06
N LEU A 473 -1.59 10.31 7.77
CA LEU A 473 -0.82 10.90 6.69
C LEU A 473 -0.69 12.42 6.83
N LEU A 474 -1.83 13.11 7.04
CA LEU A 474 -1.82 14.57 7.23
C LEU A 474 -0.98 14.98 8.44
N GLN A 475 -1.10 14.29 9.57
CA GLN A 475 -0.32 14.59 10.78
C GLN A 475 1.19 14.36 10.58
N ALA A 476 1.56 13.35 9.79
CA ALA A 476 2.97 13.00 9.57
C ALA A 476 3.66 13.87 8.52
N THR A 477 2.90 14.50 7.60
CA THR A 477 3.45 15.17 6.42
C THR A 477 3.14 16.64 6.32
N THR A 478 2.24 17.20 7.15
CA THR A 478 1.78 18.59 7.05
C THR A 478 1.83 19.32 8.38
N ASP A 479 2.25 20.58 8.35
CA ASP A 479 2.38 21.47 9.52
C ASP A 479 1.22 22.49 9.59
N ILE A 480 0.63 22.83 8.44
CA ILE A 480 -0.47 23.80 8.31
C ILE A 480 -1.75 23.04 7.94
N ARG A 481 -2.86 23.37 8.58
CA ARG A 481 -4.15 22.75 8.27
C ARG A 481 -5.13 23.75 7.69
N TRP A 482 -5.66 23.42 6.54
CA TRP A 482 -6.80 24.06 5.92
C TRP A 482 -8.03 23.16 6.10
N GLN A 483 -9.04 23.68 6.80
CA GLN A 483 -10.23 22.92 7.12
C GLN A 483 -11.46 23.50 6.42
N LEU A 484 -12.15 22.71 5.58
CA LEU A 484 -13.46 23.08 5.06
C LEU A 484 -14.53 22.70 6.08
N VAL A 485 -15.26 23.71 6.57
CA VAL A 485 -16.34 23.55 7.54
C VAL A 485 -17.67 23.95 6.93
N PRO A 486 -18.78 23.24 7.21
CA PRO A 486 -20.11 23.68 6.80
C PRO A 486 -20.43 25.01 7.47
N GLU A 487 -20.84 26.00 6.70
CA GLU A 487 -21.52 27.17 7.25
C GLU A 487 -22.99 26.80 7.51
N GLY A 488 -23.47 26.99 8.73
CA GLY A 488 -24.88 26.81 9.07
C GLY A 488 -25.77 27.68 8.17
N PRO A 489 -27.09 27.41 8.09
CA PRO A 489 -28.02 28.25 7.33
C PRO A 489 -27.84 29.68 7.81
N ALA A 490 -27.42 30.58 6.89
CA ALA A 490 -27.38 31.99 7.18
C ALA A 490 -28.78 32.42 7.64
N ARG A 491 -28.86 32.95 8.85
CA ARG A 491 -30.02 33.78 9.22
C ARG A 491 -29.83 35.04 8.36
N ASP A 492 -30.40 35.04 7.17
CA ASP A 492 -30.59 36.26 6.40
C ASP A 492 -31.59 37.12 7.22
N GLU A 493 -31.06 38.01 8.01
CA GLU A 493 -31.86 39.13 8.53
C GLU A 493 -32.18 40.02 7.33
N GLY A 494 -33.34 39.76 6.68
CA GLY A 494 -33.99 40.74 5.81
C GLY A 494 -33.99 40.54 4.30
N ALA A 495 -33.84 39.32 3.77
CA ALA A 495 -34.17 39.05 2.36
C ALA A 495 -35.34 38.05 2.30
N GLU A 496 -36.51 38.51 1.84
CA GLU A 496 -37.57 37.63 1.39
C GLU A 496 -37.03 36.84 0.20
N ASP A 497 -36.89 35.51 0.37
CA ASP A 497 -36.56 34.63 -0.74
C ASP A 497 -37.62 34.79 -1.85
N PRO A 498 -37.22 35.04 -3.10
CA PRO A 498 -38.16 34.96 -4.19
C PRO A 498 -38.65 33.52 -4.27
N VAL A 499 -39.92 33.30 -3.95
CA VAL A 499 -40.59 32.02 -4.13
C VAL A 499 -40.61 31.73 -5.60
N ASP A 500 -39.75 30.82 -6.04
CA ASP A 500 -39.82 30.27 -7.41
C ASP A 500 -40.99 29.27 -7.41
N ASP A 501 -41.87 29.43 -8.38
CA ASP A 501 -43.18 28.72 -8.50
C ASP A 501 -43.02 27.21 -8.79
N SER A 502 -41.80 26.66 -8.73
CA SER A 502 -41.45 25.24 -8.96
C SER A 502 -41.33 24.39 -7.67
N GLY A 503 -41.58 24.93 -6.47
CA GLY A 503 -41.79 24.14 -5.24
C GLY A 503 -40.62 23.31 -4.68
N ALA A 504 -39.43 23.41 -5.24
CA ALA A 504 -38.23 22.72 -4.76
C ALA A 504 -37.06 23.69 -4.57
N GLY A 505 -37.13 24.43 -3.46
CA GLY A 505 -35.96 25.19 -2.99
C GLY A 505 -34.78 24.24 -2.72
N ARG A 506 -33.82 24.12 -3.66
CA ARG A 506 -32.60 23.37 -3.45
C ARG A 506 -31.80 24.05 -2.35
N ALA A 507 -31.72 23.43 -1.18
CA ALA A 507 -30.89 23.90 -0.09
C ALA A 507 -29.45 24.10 -0.61
N ARG A 508 -28.93 25.34 -0.53
CA ARG A 508 -27.56 25.65 -0.92
C ARG A 508 -26.63 25.16 0.19
N HIS A 509 -25.73 24.23 -0.14
CA HIS A 509 -24.69 23.77 0.78
C HIS A 509 -23.54 24.80 0.78
N ARG A 510 -23.35 25.47 1.92
CA ARG A 510 -22.31 26.51 2.11
C ARG A 510 -21.19 25.96 2.95
N PHE A 511 -19.96 26.21 2.53
CA PHE A 511 -18.74 25.86 3.24
C PHE A 511 -17.81 27.08 3.34
N ALA A 512 -17.05 27.16 4.43
CA ALA A 512 -15.97 28.11 4.58
C ALA A 512 -14.65 27.40 4.84
N LEU A 513 -13.57 27.99 4.34
CA LEU A 513 -12.21 27.55 4.62
C LEU A 513 -11.68 28.28 5.85
N THR A 514 -11.20 27.51 6.82
CA THR A 514 -10.44 28.00 7.98
C THR A 514 -9.00 27.53 7.88
N VAL A 515 -8.06 28.42 8.19
CA VAL A 515 -6.61 28.16 8.24
C VAL A 515 -6.19 28.05 9.71
N GLN A 516 -5.53 26.94 10.08
CA GLN A 516 -5.05 26.64 11.43
C GLN A 516 -3.53 26.37 11.43
#